data_c631bce4b94d5ebd1eea7463c110baab
#
_entry.id   c631bce4b94d5ebd1eea7463c110baab
#
_cell.length_a   1.000
_cell.length_b   1.000
_cell.length_c   1.000
_cell.angle_alpha   90.00
_cell.angle_beta   90.00
_cell.angle_gamma   90.00
#
_symmetry.space_group_name_H-M   'P 1'
#
loop_
_entity.id
_entity.type
_entity.pdbx_description
1 polymer ?
#
loop_
_entity_poly.entity_id
_entity_poly.type
_entity_poly.pdbx_seq_one_letter_code
_entity_poly.pdbx_strand_id
1 'polypeptide(L)'
;MTVQIIHGDSRAALDYMPSNSIHSVVTDPPYALVSISKRFGKPGSSPAKDVYGRGAAGFMGKTWDTGETAFDPAFWFEVMRVLKPGGHVLAFGGTRTYHRLACAIEDAGFEIRDQIGWLYGSGFPKSHNQDGDWQGWGTALKPAWEPIVVARKALDGTNAQNLARWGVGALNIDGCRVPTDDSTRRNNTAEMGYHGGNLAASYQTGSDAGRWPANVVHDGSDEVLDAFPTAPGQLARSSSSSDARKTQNVYGAMKRGSDGAEPRDTGDSAARFFYCAKASKKDREEGNTHPTVKPTELMRYLC
;
A
#
# COMPACT_ATOMS: atom_id res chain seq x y z
N MET A 1 -2.42 -24.15 11.26
CA MET A 1 -2.19 -22.86 11.94
C MET A 1 -3.26 -22.71 13.02
N THR A 2 -2.87 -22.31 14.23
CA THR A 2 -3.82 -22.02 15.31
C THR A 2 -4.11 -20.52 15.26
N VAL A 3 -5.39 -20.14 15.17
CA VAL A 3 -5.84 -18.76 15.26
C VAL A 3 -6.17 -18.47 16.72
N GLN A 4 -5.63 -17.38 17.25
CA GLN A 4 -5.98 -16.87 18.57
C GLN A 4 -6.64 -15.50 18.42
N ILE A 5 -7.81 -15.32 19.03
CA ILE A 5 -8.52 -14.06 19.08
C ILE A 5 -8.39 -13.50 20.49
N ILE A 6 -7.86 -12.27 20.60
CA ILE A 6 -7.75 -11.54 21.85
C ILE A 6 -8.74 -10.37 21.78
N HIS A 7 -9.78 -10.41 22.59
CA HIS A 7 -10.75 -9.32 22.71
C HIS A 7 -10.37 -8.39 23.85
N GLY A 8 -10.04 -7.14 23.54
CA GLY A 8 -9.62 -6.15 24.54
C GLY A 8 -8.95 -4.92 23.93
N ASP A 9 -8.46 -4.07 24.81
CA ASP A 9 -7.63 -2.94 24.42
C ASP A 9 -6.28 -3.43 23.88
N SER A 10 -5.86 -2.91 22.72
CA SER A 10 -4.63 -3.32 22.05
C SER A 10 -3.36 -2.97 22.84
N ARG A 11 -3.36 -1.89 23.63
CA ARG A 11 -2.22 -1.52 24.50
C ARG A 11 -2.05 -2.58 25.58
N ALA A 12 -3.14 -2.91 26.26
CA ALA A 12 -3.10 -3.95 27.30
C ALA A 12 -2.74 -5.33 26.72
N ALA A 13 -3.19 -5.65 25.50
CA ALA A 13 -2.81 -6.90 24.85
C ALA A 13 -1.32 -6.98 24.52
N LEU A 14 -0.72 -5.89 24.08
CA LEU A 14 0.71 -5.82 23.77
C LEU A 14 1.58 -6.05 25.03
N ASP A 15 1.18 -5.56 26.19
CA ASP A 15 1.92 -5.73 27.45
C ASP A 15 2.21 -7.20 27.79
N TYR A 16 1.31 -8.09 27.41
CA TYR A 16 1.47 -9.54 27.66
C TYR A 16 2.25 -10.29 26.58
N MET A 17 2.54 -9.63 25.45
CA MET A 17 3.26 -10.27 24.35
C MET A 17 4.77 -10.17 24.57
N PRO A 18 5.50 -11.30 24.42
CA PRO A 18 6.96 -11.27 24.54
C PRO A 18 7.62 -10.38 23.47
N SER A 19 8.73 -9.74 23.82
CA SER A 19 9.55 -9.02 22.85
C SER A 19 10.04 -9.94 21.75
N ASN A 20 10.11 -9.44 20.50
CA ASN A 20 10.60 -10.16 19.33
C ASN A 20 9.86 -11.50 19.05
N SER A 21 8.57 -11.56 19.33
CA SER A 21 7.74 -12.76 19.14
C SER A 21 6.89 -12.73 17.87
N ILE A 22 6.56 -11.54 17.34
CA ILE A 22 5.64 -11.33 16.23
C ILE A 22 6.42 -11.14 14.94
N HIS A 23 5.99 -11.78 13.85
CA HIS A 23 6.64 -11.73 12.54
C HIS A 23 6.27 -10.48 11.73
N SER A 24 4.98 -10.14 11.72
CA SER A 24 4.44 -8.96 11.02
C SER A 24 3.19 -8.45 11.71
N VAL A 25 2.85 -7.18 11.49
CA VAL A 25 1.61 -6.55 11.96
C VAL A 25 0.89 -5.95 10.75
N VAL A 26 -0.35 -6.35 10.53
CA VAL A 26 -1.26 -5.72 9.56
C VAL A 26 -2.45 -5.17 10.35
N THR A 27 -2.70 -3.87 10.24
CA THR A 27 -3.70 -3.21 11.08
C THR A 27 -4.45 -2.11 10.35
N ASP A 28 -5.72 -1.97 10.69
CA ASP A 28 -6.60 -0.88 10.26
C ASP A 28 -6.94 -0.02 11.50
N PRO A 29 -6.00 0.86 11.93
CA PRO A 29 -6.20 1.66 13.13
C PRO A 29 -7.23 2.76 12.90
N PRO A 30 -7.80 3.34 13.96
CA PRO A 30 -8.72 4.47 13.84
C PRO A 30 -8.13 5.64 13.05
N TYR A 31 -8.89 6.18 12.08
CA TYR A 31 -8.42 7.25 11.19
C TYR A 31 -8.55 8.66 11.79
N ALA A 32 -9.19 8.80 12.94
CA ALA A 32 -9.47 10.07 13.58
C ALA A 32 -10.07 11.11 12.61
N LEU A 33 -11.05 10.69 11.82
CA LEU A 33 -11.78 11.55 10.89
C LEU A 33 -12.71 12.50 11.64
N VAL A 34 -12.15 13.45 12.35
CA VAL A 34 -12.91 14.44 13.10
C VAL A 34 -13.67 15.34 12.13
N SER A 35 -14.98 15.42 12.28
CA SER A 35 -15.81 16.32 11.49
C SER A 35 -15.37 17.77 11.66
N ILE A 36 -15.11 18.46 10.55
CA ILE A 36 -14.71 19.87 10.52
C ILE A 36 -15.73 20.75 11.23
N SER A 37 -17.02 20.44 11.13
CA SER A 37 -18.11 21.17 11.80
C SER A 37 -18.03 21.15 13.32
N LYS A 38 -17.44 20.11 13.91
CA LYS A 38 -17.18 20.06 15.36
C LYS A 38 -15.84 20.73 15.73
N ARG A 39 -14.94 20.89 14.77
CA ARG A 39 -13.62 21.52 14.96
C ARG A 39 -13.70 23.02 15.17
N PHE A 40 -14.65 23.69 14.52
CA PHE A 40 -14.83 25.12 14.58
C PHE A 40 -15.96 25.57 15.54
N GLY A 41 -16.58 24.61 16.21
CA GLY A 41 -17.48 24.84 17.34
C GLY A 41 -18.65 25.80 17.12
N LYS A 42 -19.64 25.70 17.97
CA LYS A 42 -20.64 26.74 18.16
C LYS A 42 -20.00 27.96 18.83
N PRO A 43 -20.54 29.17 18.66
CA PRO A 43 -20.14 30.36 19.42
C PRO A 43 -20.03 30.01 20.92
N GLY A 44 -18.88 30.24 21.53
CA GLY A 44 -18.60 29.90 22.93
C GLY A 44 -17.88 28.55 23.16
N SER A 45 -17.59 27.74 22.14
CA SER A 45 -16.73 26.58 22.30
C SER A 45 -15.29 27.01 22.52
N SER A 46 -14.69 26.55 23.63
CA SER A 46 -13.28 26.81 23.93
C SER A 46 -12.39 26.23 22.84
N PRO A 47 -11.37 26.94 22.32
CA PRO A 47 -10.38 26.35 21.44
C PRO A 47 -9.69 25.21 22.19
N ALA A 48 -9.81 24.00 21.68
CA ALA A 48 -9.12 22.87 22.25
C ALA A 48 -7.60 23.10 22.19
N LYS A 49 -6.91 22.83 23.29
CA LYS A 49 -5.48 23.10 23.46
C LYS A 49 -4.60 22.22 22.58
N ASP A 50 -5.13 21.11 22.10
CA ASP A 50 -4.42 20.18 21.21
C ASP A 50 -5.30 19.71 20.03
N VAL A 51 -4.65 19.10 19.05
CA VAL A 51 -5.30 18.61 17.82
C VAL A 51 -6.26 17.47 18.12
N TYR A 52 -6.03 16.71 19.18
CA TYR A 52 -6.76 15.50 19.55
C TYR A 52 -7.97 15.81 20.41
N GLY A 53 -7.85 16.76 21.34
CA GLY A 53 -8.94 17.21 22.21
C GLY A 53 -10.09 17.92 21.49
N ARG A 54 -9.99 18.17 20.18
CA ARG A 54 -11.03 18.76 19.33
C ARG A 54 -12.05 17.76 18.82
N GLY A 55 -11.80 16.45 18.99
CA GLY A 55 -12.65 15.39 18.52
C GLY A 55 -13.55 14.85 19.61
N ALA A 56 -14.68 15.51 19.87
CA ALA A 56 -15.59 15.10 20.94
C ALA A 56 -16.25 13.72 20.74
N ALA A 57 -16.21 13.14 19.53
CA ALA A 57 -16.59 11.76 19.23
C ALA A 57 -16.01 11.42 17.84
N GLY A 58 -15.33 10.28 17.71
CA GLY A 58 -14.79 9.77 16.48
C GLY A 58 -15.83 9.40 15.42
N PHE A 59 -15.44 8.63 14.41
CA PHE A 59 -16.31 8.16 13.35
C PHE A 59 -17.56 7.45 13.94
N MET A 60 -18.73 7.81 13.47
CA MET A 60 -20.03 7.32 13.98
C MET A 60 -20.27 7.56 15.48
N GLY A 61 -19.62 8.55 16.09
CA GLY A 61 -19.78 8.85 17.53
C GLY A 61 -19.04 7.87 18.46
N LYS A 62 -18.13 7.05 17.93
CA LYS A 62 -17.35 6.09 18.71
C LYS A 62 -16.16 6.78 19.36
N THR A 63 -16.00 6.60 20.64
CA THR A 63 -14.93 7.24 21.44
C THR A 63 -13.54 6.70 21.14
N TRP A 64 -13.44 5.50 20.58
CA TRP A 64 -12.18 4.88 20.21
C TRP A 64 -11.54 5.46 18.92
N ASP A 65 -12.32 6.15 18.06
CA ASP A 65 -11.80 6.76 16.81
C ASP A 65 -11.37 8.22 17.04
N THR A 66 -10.56 8.45 18.04
CA THR A 66 -10.03 9.78 18.37
C THR A 66 -8.63 10.03 17.83
N GLY A 67 -7.90 9.00 17.42
CA GLY A 67 -6.52 9.05 16.97
C GLY A 67 -5.49 9.03 18.11
N GLU A 68 -5.92 9.01 19.35
CA GLU A 68 -5.04 9.00 20.52
C GLU A 68 -4.08 7.80 20.52
N THR A 69 -4.53 6.64 20.01
CA THR A 69 -3.68 5.45 19.90
C THR A 69 -2.90 5.43 18.59
N ALA A 70 -3.57 5.69 17.46
CA ALA A 70 -2.96 5.57 16.14
C ALA A 70 -1.83 6.59 15.89
N PHE A 71 -1.91 7.78 16.53
CA PHE A 71 -0.94 8.86 16.33
C PHE A 71 0.01 9.04 17.52
N ASP A 72 0.01 8.09 18.45
CA ASP A 72 0.90 8.10 19.61
C ASP A 72 2.14 7.24 19.32
N PRO A 73 3.35 7.82 19.23
CA PRO A 73 4.58 7.06 19.05
C PRO A 73 4.80 5.99 20.14
N ALA A 74 4.33 6.22 21.37
CA ALA A 74 4.49 5.26 22.45
C ALA A 74 3.74 3.94 22.19
N PHE A 75 2.57 4.00 21.53
CA PHE A 75 1.87 2.80 21.07
C PHE A 75 2.69 2.00 20.05
N TRP A 76 3.25 2.71 19.07
CA TRP A 76 4.05 2.07 18.02
C TRP A 76 5.40 1.57 18.54
N PHE A 77 5.93 2.17 19.59
CA PHE A 77 7.11 1.65 20.29
C PHE A 77 6.82 0.26 20.89
N GLU A 78 5.65 0.05 21.51
CA GLU A 78 5.25 -1.27 22.01
C GLU A 78 5.01 -2.27 20.86
N VAL A 79 4.42 -1.84 19.75
CA VAL A 79 4.34 -2.67 18.53
C VAL A 79 5.73 -3.06 18.04
N MET A 80 6.69 -2.12 18.04
CA MET A 80 8.08 -2.40 17.68
C MET A 80 8.74 -3.37 18.65
N ARG A 81 8.47 -3.27 19.95
CA ARG A 81 9.02 -4.18 20.96
C ARG A 81 8.65 -5.62 20.68
N VAL A 82 7.38 -5.90 20.38
CA VAL A 82 6.90 -7.26 20.14
C VAL A 82 7.31 -7.82 18.77
N LEU A 83 7.56 -6.97 17.77
CA LEU A 83 8.04 -7.40 16.47
C LEU A 83 9.47 -7.92 16.54
N LYS A 84 9.75 -8.98 15.78
CA LYS A 84 11.09 -9.46 15.52
C LYS A 84 11.90 -8.40 14.75
N PRO A 85 13.23 -8.33 14.92
CA PRO A 85 14.09 -7.54 14.04
C PRO A 85 13.81 -7.84 12.56
N GLY A 86 13.64 -6.81 11.74
CA GLY A 86 13.22 -6.95 10.34
C GLY A 86 11.74 -7.18 10.11
N GLY A 87 10.92 -7.35 11.15
CA GLY A 87 9.47 -7.50 11.04
C GLY A 87 8.81 -6.24 10.47
N HIS A 88 7.77 -6.43 9.65
CA HIS A 88 7.07 -5.34 8.97
C HIS A 88 5.77 -4.95 9.69
N VAL A 89 5.43 -3.67 9.58
CA VAL A 89 4.13 -3.10 9.93
C VAL A 89 3.48 -2.59 8.65
N LEU A 90 2.23 -3.00 8.41
CA LEU A 90 1.39 -2.48 7.35
C LEU A 90 0.15 -1.86 8.01
N ALA A 91 0.07 -0.54 8.00
CA ALA A 91 -0.97 0.20 8.70
C ALA A 91 -1.79 1.05 7.72
N PHE A 92 -3.10 0.76 7.65
CA PHE A 92 -4.04 1.56 6.87
C PHE A 92 -4.21 2.95 7.47
N GLY A 93 -4.40 3.94 6.61
CA GLY A 93 -4.61 5.32 7.04
C GLY A 93 -5.62 6.06 6.18
N GLY A 94 -6.30 7.03 6.76
CA GLY A 94 -7.15 7.92 6.00
C GLY A 94 -6.35 8.98 5.24
N THR A 95 -6.77 9.34 4.03
CA THR A 95 -6.07 10.33 3.18
C THR A 95 -5.82 11.69 3.85
N ARG A 96 -6.61 12.04 4.87
CA ARG A 96 -6.47 13.31 5.60
C ARG A 96 -5.49 13.24 6.77
N THR A 97 -5.21 12.04 7.27
CA THR A 97 -4.52 11.83 8.55
C THR A 97 -3.34 10.85 8.46
N TYR A 98 -3.16 10.13 7.35
CA TYR A 98 -2.13 9.11 7.19
C TYR A 98 -0.71 9.65 7.47
N HIS A 99 -0.46 10.93 7.17
CA HIS A 99 0.84 11.55 7.45
C HIS A 99 1.15 11.57 8.96
N ARG A 100 0.12 11.73 9.81
CA ARG A 100 0.27 11.65 11.27
C ARG A 100 0.60 10.24 11.73
N LEU A 101 -0.05 9.25 11.11
CA LEU A 101 0.22 7.84 11.36
C LEU A 101 1.65 7.48 10.96
N ALA A 102 2.09 7.89 9.77
CA ALA A 102 3.44 7.64 9.29
C ALA A 102 4.50 8.28 10.20
N CYS A 103 4.30 9.54 10.61
CA CYS A 103 5.20 10.21 11.55
C CYS A 103 5.24 9.48 12.91
N ALA A 104 4.09 9.07 13.46
CA ALA A 104 4.06 8.35 14.73
C ALA A 104 4.80 7.00 14.68
N ILE A 105 4.69 6.29 13.56
CA ILE A 105 5.40 5.03 13.31
C ILE A 105 6.92 5.30 13.19
N GLU A 106 7.31 6.33 12.43
CA GLU A 106 8.72 6.73 12.27
C GLU A 106 9.33 7.22 13.57
N ASP A 107 8.63 8.08 14.33
CA ASP A 107 9.04 8.60 15.63
C ASP A 107 9.22 7.50 16.69
N ALA A 108 8.50 6.39 16.55
CA ALA A 108 8.71 5.20 17.37
C ALA A 108 9.97 4.41 17.01
N GLY A 109 10.67 4.76 15.93
CA GLY A 109 11.93 4.17 15.51
C GLY A 109 11.84 3.15 14.37
N PHE A 110 10.69 3.04 13.70
CA PHE A 110 10.57 2.23 12.49
C PHE A 110 11.21 2.90 11.27
N GLU A 111 11.72 2.10 10.35
CA GLU A 111 12.11 2.54 9.01
C GLU A 111 10.88 2.57 8.11
N ILE A 112 10.46 3.72 7.60
CA ILE A 112 9.46 3.77 6.53
C ILE A 112 10.08 3.21 5.26
N ARG A 113 9.45 2.17 4.70
CA ARG A 113 9.99 1.43 3.54
C ARG A 113 9.28 1.71 2.25
N ASP A 114 7.94 1.87 2.31
CA ASP A 114 7.09 2.13 1.16
C ASP A 114 5.71 2.60 1.61
N GLN A 115 4.84 2.83 0.66
CA GLN A 115 3.42 3.07 0.83
C GLN A 115 2.64 2.30 -0.24
N ILE A 116 1.68 1.49 0.19
CA ILE A 116 0.77 0.80 -0.74
C ILE A 116 -0.51 1.62 -0.87
N GLY A 117 -0.98 1.79 -2.11
CA GLY A 117 -2.26 2.40 -2.43
C GLY A 117 -3.34 1.34 -2.61
N TRP A 118 -4.38 1.36 -1.77
CA TRP A 118 -5.60 0.57 -1.94
C TRP A 118 -6.64 1.39 -2.69
N LEU A 119 -6.94 1.01 -3.95
CA LEU A 119 -7.94 1.65 -4.82
C LEU A 119 -9.27 0.92 -4.73
N TYR A 120 -10.37 1.65 -4.58
CA TYR A 120 -11.72 1.08 -4.47
C TYR A 120 -12.80 1.99 -5.06
N GLY A 121 -13.80 1.38 -5.70
CA GLY A 121 -14.90 2.10 -6.33
C GLY A 121 -16.05 2.45 -5.39
N SER A 122 -16.21 1.72 -4.29
CA SER A 122 -17.37 1.79 -3.38
C SER A 122 -17.41 3.03 -2.48
N GLY A 123 -16.46 3.95 -2.59
CA GLY A 123 -16.40 5.15 -1.76
C GLY A 123 -17.61 6.07 -1.95
N PHE A 124 -18.09 6.64 -0.85
CA PHE A 124 -19.22 7.57 -0.86
C PHE A 124 -18.77 8.98 -0.45
N PRO A 125 -19.07 10.04 -1.25
CA PRO A 125 -18.68 11.40 -0.91
C PRO A 125 -19.50 11.91 0.28
N LYS A 126 -18.81 12.31 1.35
CA LYS A 126 -19.40 13.04 2.48
C LYS A 126 -19.36 14.55 2.20
N SER A 127 -19.94 14.94 1.07
CA SER A 127 -19.95 16.30 0.57
C SER A 127 -21.28 16.98 0.91
N HIS A 128 -21.21 18.26 1.24
CA HIS A 128 -22.39 19.13 1.24
C HIS A 128 -22.42 19.87 -0.09
N ASN A 129 -23.51 19.71 -0.83
CA ASN A 129 -23.76 20.51 -2.03
C ASN A 129 -24.08 21.94 -1.62
N GLN A 130 -23.60 22.89 -2.39
CA GLN A 130 -23.89 24.31 -2.18
C GLN A 130 -25.09 24.74 -3.02
N ASP A 131 -25.77 25.78 -2.59
CA ASP A 131 -26.96 26.33 -3.23
C ASP A 131 -26.69 27.71 -3.85
N GLY A 132 -27.68 28.26 -4.58
CA GLY A 132 -27.60 29.58 -5.19
C GLY A 132 -26.51 29.71 -6.23
N ASP A 133 -25.72 30.76 -6.14
CA ASP A 133 -24.60 31.04 -7.05
C ASP A 133 -23.50 29.96 -7.03
N TRP A 134 -23.52 29.08 -6.04
CA TRP A 134 -22.58 27.99 -5.86
C TRP A 134 -23.17 26.61 -6.19
N GLN A 135 -24.30 26.57 -6.88
CA GLN A 135 -24.91 25.31 -7.29
C GLN A 135 -23.88 24.45 -8.09
N GLY A 136 -23.76 23.17 -7.73
CA GLY A 136 -22.79 22.26 -8.31
C GLY A 136 -21.42 22.24 -7.61
N TRP A 137 -21.22 23.09 -6.61
CA TRP A 137 -20.03 23.04 -5.76
C TRP A 137 -20.27 22.11 -4.56
N GLY A 138 -19.23 21.38 -4.18
CA GLY A 138 -19.24 20.47 -3.04
C GLY A 138 -18.04 20.70 -2.11
N THR A 139 -18.10 20.11 -0.92
CA THR A 139 -17.09 20.33 0.13
C THR A 139 -16.09 19.17 0.27
N ALA A 140 -16.29 18.05 -0.44
CA ALA A 140 -15.41 16.90 -0.36
C ALA A 140 -15.40 16.08 -1.65
N LEU A 141 -14.28 15.44 -1.93
CA LEU A 141 -14.18 14.47 -3.01
C LEU A 141 -14.76 13.11 -2.57
N LYS A 142 -15.15 12.28 -3.55
CA LYS A 142 -15.45 10.87 -3.34
C LYS A 142 -14.14 10.18 -2.94
N PRO A 143 -14.09 9.48 -1.79
CA PRO A 143 -12.92 8.68 -1.44
C PRO A 143 -12.82 7.48 -2.38
N ALA A 144 -11.66 7.22 -2.93
CA ALA A 144 -11.38 6.11 -3.83
C ALA A 144 -10.00 5.48 -3.59
N TRP A 145 -9.31 5.93 -2.55
CA TRP A 145 -7.96 5.50 -2.22
C TRP A 145 -7.70 5.55 -0.71
N GLU A 146 -7.08 4.51 -0.19
CA GLU A 146 -6.53 4.47 1.15
C GLU A 146 -5.04 4.15 1.11
N PRO A 147 -4.19 4.98 1.73
CA PRO A 147 -2.77 4.70 1.88
C PRO A 147 -2.53 3.65 2.98
N ILE A 148 -1.60 2.74 2.74
CA ILE A 148 -1.13 1.76 3.72
C ILE A 148 0.35 2.04 3.94
N VAL A 149 0.72 2.48 5.12
CA VAL A 149 2.13 2.70 5.50
C VAL A 149 2.81 1.34 5.60
N VAL A 150 3.93 1.18 4.92
CA VAL A 150 4.81 0.01 5.03
C VAL A 150 6.07 0.41 5.79
N ALA A 151 6.19 -0.09 7.00
CA ALA A 151 7.33 0.19 7.87
C ALA A 151 8.00 -1.10 8.34
N ARG A 152 9.25 -1.02 8.74
CA ARG A 152 10.04 -2.16 9.18
C ARG A 152 10.83 -1.84 10.43
N LYS A 153 10.86 -2.76 11.39
CA LYS A 153 11.82 -2.72 12.49
C LYS A 153 13.24 -2.93 11.94
N ALA A 154 14.21 -2.20 12.45
CA ALA A 154 15.60 -2.34 12.02
C ALA A 154 16.06 -3.81 12.00
N LEU A 155 16.89 -4.14 11.02
CA LEU A 155 17.48 -5.46 10.89
C LEU A 155 18.54 -5.72 11.99
N ASP A 156 18.70 -7.00 12.36
CA ASP A 156 19.80 -7.50 13.15
C ASP A 156 20.89 -8.03 12.19
N GLY A 157 21.75 -7.14 11.74
CA GLY A 157 22.77 -7.41 10.74
C GLY A 157 22.30 -7.22 9.29
N THR A 158 22.79 -8.03 8.36
CA THR A 158 22.37 -8.02 6.94
C THR A 158 21.02 -8.71 6.76
N ASN A 159 20.35 -8.47 5.62
CA ASN A 159 19.10 -9.19 5.31
C ASN A 159 19.24 -10.71 5.40
N ALA A 160 20.32 -11.27 4.88
CA ALA A 160 20.57 -12.71 4.92
C ALA A 160 20.74 -13.23 6.35
N GLN A 161 21.49 -12.51 7.18
CA GLN A 161 21.69 -12.86 8.59
C GLN A 161 20.38 -12.75 9.38
N ASN A 162 19.62 -11.70 9.13
CA ASN A 162 18.32 -11.49 9.78
C ASN A 162 17.31 -12.58 9.42
N LEU A 163 17.22 -12.95 8.13
CA LEU A 163 16.37 -14.05 7.68
C LEU A 163 16.77 -15.38 8.32
N ALA A 164 18.08 -15.68 8.38
CA ALA A 164 18.58 -16.92 8.98
C ALA A 164 18.27 -16.99 10.49
N ARG A 165 18.32 -15.86 11.20
CA ARG A 165 18.13 -15.80 12.65
C ARG A 165 16.67 -15.69 13.07
N TRP A 166 15.91 -14.80 12.39
CA TRP A 166 14.58 -14.39 12.81
C TRP A 166 13.45 -14.88 11.92
N GLY A 167 13.77 -15.32 10.69
CA GLY A 167 12.78 -15.76 9.70
C GLY A 167 11.95 -14.64 9.07
N VAL A 168 12.37 -13.38 9.23
CA VAL A 168 11.71 -12.17 8.72
C VAL A 168 12.75 -11.16 8.22
N GLY A 169 12.32 -10.09 7.53
CA GLY A 169 13.20 -9.02 7.07
C GLY A 169 13.18 -8.81 5.55
N ALA A 170 12.55 -9.72 4.82
CA ALA A 170 12.29 -9.58 3.38
C ALA A 170 10.80 -9.73 3.09
N LEU A 171 10.36 -9.25 1.93
CA LEU A 171 9.01 -9.44 1.42
C LEU A 171 8.94 -10.75 0.63
N ASN A 172 7.84 -11.49 0.77
CA ASN A 172 7.59 -12.71 0.00
C ASN A 172 7.12 -12.37 -1.42
N ILE A 173 8.05 -11.91 -2.24
CA ILE A 173 7.76 -11.46 -3.61
C ILE A 173 7.09 -12.54 -4.44
N ASP A 174 7.58 -13.79 -4.37
CA ASP A 174 7.04 -14.87 -5.17
C ASP A 174 5.61 -15.26 -4.75
N GLY A 175 5.30 -15.18 -3.46
CA GLY A 175 3.94 -15.38 -2.95
C GLY A 175 2.97 -14.23 -3.29
N CYS A 176 3.50 -13.06 -3.62
CA CYS A 176 2.72 -11.86 -3.94
C CYS A 176 2.66 -11.51 -5.44
N ARG A 177 3.19 -12.37 -6.30
CA ARG A 177 3.18 -12.10 -7.75
C ARG A 177 1.76 -11.99 -8.30
N VAL A 178 1.58 -11.07 -9.24
CA VAL A 178 0.32 -10.93 -9.97
C VAL A 178 0.30 -11.97 -11.09
N PRO A 179 -0.68 -12.88 -11.12
CA PRO A 179 -0.79 -13.90 -12.15
C PRO A 179 -0.82 -13.29 -13.56
N THR A 180 -0.20 -13.97 -14.52
CA THR A 180 -0.21 -13.57 -15.93
C THR A 180 0.05 -14.78 -16.80
N ASP A 181 -0.59 -14.81 -17.96
CA ASP A 181 -0.35 -15.81 -19.00
C ASP A 181 0.92 -15.50 -19.82
N ASP A 182 1.52 -14.34 -19.57
CA ASP A 182 2.75 -13.93 -20.26
C ASP A 182 3.99 -14.49 -19.58
N SER A 183 4.92 -14.93 -20.40
CA SER A 183 6.29 -15.17 -19.90
C SER A 183 6.96 -13.83 -19.56
N THR A 184 7.21 -13.61 -18.28
CA THR A 184 8.00 -12.44 -17.83
C THR A 184 9.51 -12.71 -17.93
N ARG A 185 9.92 -13.89 -18.36
CA ARG A 185 11.34 -14.26 -18.54
C ARG A 185 11.99 -13.42 -19.62
N ARG A 186 13.14 -12.89 -19.31
CA ARG A 186 13.99 -12.15 -20.26
C ARG A 186 15.38 -12.76 -20.27
N ASN A 187 15.85 -13.11 -21.45
CA ASN A 187 17.26 -13.42 -21.66
C ASN A 187 17.98 -12.10 -21.90
N ASN A 188 18.76 -11.66 -20.94
CA ASN A 188 19.58 -10.48 -21.07
C ASN A 188 21.00 -10.92 -21.40
N THR A 189 21.51 -10.46 -22.54
CA THR A 189 22.95 -10.50 -22.83
C THR A 189 23.52 -9.17 -22.33
N ALA A 190 24.24 -9.19 -21.23
CA ALA A 190 24.96 -8.04 -20.79
C ALA A 190 26.27 -7.92 -21.57
N GLU A 191 26.30 -7.08 -22.59
CA GLU A 191 27.56 -6.48 -23.01
C GLU A 191 27.91 -5.42 -21.94
N MET A 192 28.61 -5.84 -20.90
CA MET A 192 29.24 -4.87 -19.98
C MET A 192 30.46 -4.28 -20.65
N GLY A 193 30.26 -3.28 -21.48
CA GLY A 193 31.31 -2.42 -21.99
C GLY A 193 31.75 -1.38 -20.97
N TYR A 194 32.45 -1.79 -19.92
CA TYR A 194 33.36 -0.92 -19.16
C TYR A 194 34.51 -1.77 -18.67
N HIS A 195 35.72 -1.47 -19.16
CA HIS A 195 37.00 -2.14 -18.86
C HIS A 195 37.15 -3.59 -19.32
N GLY A 196 37.37 -3.80 -20.63
CA GLY A 196 38.36 -4.76 -21.16
C GLY A 196 38.19 -6.24 -20.78
N GLY A 197 37.03 -6.74 -20.50
CA GLY A 197 36.79 -8.16 -20.23
C GLY A 197 35.56 -8.68 -20.95
N ASN A 198 35.74 -9.54 -21.93
CA ASN A 198 34.68 -10.34 -22.56
C ASN A 198 34.09 -11.30 -21.55
N LEU A 199 33.10 -10.90 -20.78
CA LEU A 199 32.19 -11.78 -20.06
C LEU A 199 30.77 -11.51 -20.55
N ALA A 200 30.43 -12.12 -21.68
CA ALA A 200 29.05 -12.29 -22.09
C ALA A 200 28.38 -13.30 -21.14
N ALA A 201 27.99 -12.85 -19.95
CA ALA A 201 27.14 -13.64 -19.09
C ALA A 201 25.70 -13.42 -19.55
N SER A 202 25.10 -14.39 -20.22
CA SER A 202 23.65 -14.41 -20.38
C SER A 202 23.01 -14.73 -19.04
N TYR A 203 22.23 -13.80 -18.49
CA TYR A 203 21.44 -14.07 -17.29
C TYR A 203 19.95 -13.93 -17.60
N GLN A 204 19.17 -14.84 -17.05
CA GLN A 204 17.73 -14.74 -17.14
C GLN A 204 17.20 -13.83 -16.04
N THR A 205 16.34 -12.89 -16.42
CA THR A 205 15.56 -12.09 -15.48
C THR A 205 14.08 -12.38 -15.69
N GLY A 206 13.30 -12.17 -14.64
CA GLY A 206 11.87 -12.46 -14.64
C GLY A 206 11.56 -13.87 -14.14
N SER A 207 10.30 -14.19 -14.06
CA SER A 207 9.78 -15.46 -13.54
C SER A 207 8.49 -15.82 -14.29
N ASP A 208 8.26 -17.11 -14.52
CA ASP A 208 6.96 -17.59 -15.04
C ASP A 208 5.90 -17.63 -13.94
N ALA A 209 6.26 -17.36 -12.70
CA ALA A 209 5.33 -17.32 -11.58
C ALA A 209 4.44 -16.05 -11.56
N GLY A 210 4.58 -15.16 -12.54
CA GLY A 210 3.78 -13.92 -12.62
C GLY A 210 4.62 -12.64 -12.53
N ARG A 211 3.91 -11.51 -12.57
CA ARG A 211 4.51 -10.17 -12.52
C ARG A 211 4.96 -9.83 -11.11
N TRP A 212 5.99 -9.03 -11.01
CA TRP A 212 6.46 -8.48 -9.74
C TRP A 212 5.34 -7.66 -9.08
N PRO A 213 5.08 -7.82 -7.77
CA PRO A 213 4.04 -7.06 -7.09
C PRO A 213 4.35 -5.56 -7.11
N ALA A 214 3.31 -4.77 -7.33
CA ALA A 214 3.38 -3.32 -7.28
C ALA A 214 2.84 -2.80 -5.94
N ASN A 215 3.17 -1.56 -5.61
CA ASN A 215 2.62 -0.87 -4.44
C ASN A 215 1.23 -0.26 -4.68
N VAL A 216 0.49 -0.78 -5.65
CA VAL A 216 -0.92 -0.47 -5.91
C VAL A 216 -1.71 -1.76 -5.93
N VAL A 217 -2.81 -1.77 -5.20
CA VAL A 217 -3.78 -2.88 -5.12
C VAL A 217 -5.17 -2.31 -5.34
N HIS A 218 -6.07 -3.04 -5.99
CA HIS A 218 -7.42 -2.55 -6.26
C HIS A 218 -8.51 -3.59 -5.93
N ASP A 219 -9.75 -3.12 -5.78
CA ASP A 219 -10.90 -3.95 -5.42
C ASP A 219 -11.58 -4.65 -6.62
N GLY A 220 -11.15 -4.34 -7.84
CA GLY A 220 -11.73 -4.89 -9.05
C GLY A 220 -13.14 -4.42 -9.35
N SER A 221 -13.62 -3.33 -8.74
CA SER A 221 -14.88 -2.69 -9.10
C SER A 221 -14.83 -2.09 -10.51
N ASP A 222 -15.98 -2.00 -11.17
CA ASP A 222 -16.06 -1.49 -12.55
C ASP A 222 -15.54 -0.05 -12.61
N GLU A 223 -15.88 0.80 -11.62
CA GLU A 223 -15.41 2.18 -11.56
C GLU A 223 -13.87 2.29 -11.49
N VAL A 224 -13.21 1.35 -10.80
CA VAL A 224 -11.75 1.32 -10.73
C VAL A 224 -11.17 0.76 -12.02
N LEU A 225 -11.72 -0.31 -12.55
CA LEU A 225 -11.23 -0.93 -13.80
C LEU A 225 -11.34 0.02 -14.99
N ASP A 226 -12.45 0.75 -15.10
CA ASP A 226 -12.69 1.73 -16.17
C ASP A 226 -11.77 2.97 -16.07
N ALA A 227 -11.26 3.27 -14.86
CA ALA A 227 -10.30 4.35 -14.66
C ALA A 227 -8.87 4.02 -15.12
N PHE A 228 -8.54 2.74 -15.28
CA PHE A 228 -7.23 2.36 -15.78
C PHE A 228 -7.14 2.55 -17.31
N PRO A 229 -6.02 3.10 -17.80
CA PRO A 229 -5.84 3.29 -19.24
C PRO A 229 -5.71 1.95 -19.96
N THR A 230 -6.07 1.96 -21.24
CA THR A 230 -5.70 0.87 -22.15
C THR A 230 -4.19 0.80 -22.25
N ALA A 231 -3.61 -0.36 -22.01
CA ALA A 231 -2.19 -0.60 -22.09
C ALA A 231 -1.91 -1.91 -22.84
N PRO A 232 -1.54 -1.87 -24.10
CA PRO A 232 -1.37 -3.06 -24.94
C PRO A 232 -0.17 -3.95 -24.56
N GLY A 233 0.39 -3.78 -23.37
CA GLY A 233 1.51 -4.55 -22.90
C GLY A 233 2.87 -4.05 -23.41
N GLN A 234 3.94 -4.66 -22.90
CA GLN A 234 5.29 -4.37 -23.39
C GLN A 234 5.48 -4.98 -24.76
N LEU A 235 5.93 -4.17 -25.70
CA LEU A 235 6.34 -4.67 -27.01
C LEU A 235 7.53 -5.62 -26.85
N ALA A 236 7.51 -6.75 -27.56
CA ALA A 236 8.69 -7.58 -27.71
C ALA A 236 9.82 -6.70 -28.28
N ARG A 237 11.05 -6.89 -27.81
CA ARG A 237 12.20 -6.19 -28.38
C ARG A 237 12.22 -6.46 -29.89
N SER A 238 12.14 -5.41 -30.71
CA SER A 238 12.48 -5.57 -32.09
C SER A 238 13.92 -6.06 -32.17
N SER A 239 14.12 -7.14 -32.91
CA SER A 239 15.45 -7.56 -33.29
C SER A 239 16.16 -6.36 -33.90
N SER A 240 17.32 -6.02 -33.42
CA SER A 240 18.13 -4.88 -33.78
C SER A 240 18.07 -4.56 -35.28
N SER A 241 17.33 -3.55 -35.67
CA SER A 241 17.72 -2.84 -36.86
C SER A 241 18.88 -1.93 -36.48
N SER A 242 19.93 -1.94 -37.28
CA SER A 242 21.19 -1.25 -37.11
C SER A 242 21.10 0.30 -37.21
N ASP A 243 19.90 0.85 -37.09
CA ASP A 243 19.71 2.29 -37.18
C ASP A 243 20.04 2.95 -35.84
N ALA A 244 20.99 3.84 -35.91
CA ALA A 244 21.57 4.58 -34.82
C ALA A 244 20.54 5.09 -33.82
N ARG A 245 20.57 4.55 -32.60
CA ARG A 245 19.78 5.01 -31.47
C ARG A 245 20.27 6.39 -31.06
N LYS A 246 19.47 7.40 -31.31
CA LYS A 246 19.75 8.76 -30.80
C LYS A 246 18.91 8.99 -29.54
N THR A 247 19.55 9.29 -28.44
CA THR A 247 18.87 9.71 -27.19
C THR A 247 18.56 11.19 -27.25
N GLN A 248 17.40 11.57 -26.78
CA GLN A 248 16.92 12.97 -26.86
C GLN A 248 17.28 13.81 -25.63
N ASN A 249 18.18 13.38 -24.78
CA ASN A 249 18.65 14.13 -23.61
C ASN A 249 20.15 14.44 -23.75
N VAL A 250 20.91 14.27 -22.68
CA VAL A 250 22.37 14.51 -22.66
C VAL A 250 23.14 13.70 -23.73
N TYR A 251 22.54 12.60 -24.21
CA TYR A 251 23.14 11.68 -25.19
C TYR A 251 22.47 11.70 -26.57
N GLY A 252 21.60 12.69 -26.87
CA GLY A 252 20.91 12.82 -28.15
C GLY A 252 19.58 12.06 -28.29
N ALA A 253 18.88 12.24 -29.41
CA ALA A 253 17.57 11.62 -29.64
C ALA A 253 17.64 10.10 -29.85
N MET A 254 16.85 9.33 -29.10
CA MET A 254 16.74 7.88 -29.26
C MET A 254 15.53 7.55 -30.14
N LYS A 255 15.74 6.99 -31.33
CA LYS A 255 14.67 6.36 -32.10
C LYS A 255 14.38 5.00 -31.47
N ARG A 256 13.21 4.84 -30.89
CA ARG A 256 12.67 3.51 -30.59
C ARG A 256 12.12 2.94 -31.90
N GLY A 257 12.80 1.98 -32.50
CA GLY A 257 12.22 1.20 -33.58
C GLY A 257 11.10 0.34 -32.99
N SER A 258 9.87 0.69 -33.32
CA SER A 258 8.68 -0.06 -32.92
C SER A 258 8.08 -0.83 -34.09
N ASP A 259 8.71 -0.77 -35.27
CA ASP A 259 8.17 -1.39 -36.47
C ASP A 259 8.26 -2.92 -36.37
N GLY A 260 7.12 -3.57 -36.21
CA GLY A 260 6.98 -5.03 -36.22
C GLY A 260 7.17 -5.77 -34.91
N ALA A 261 7.20 -5.08 -33.78
CA ALA A 261 7.22 -5.77 -32.49
C ALA A 261 5.78 -6.11 -32.05
N GLU A 262 5.49 -7.41 -31.93
CA GLU A 262 4.23 -7.87 -31.36
C GLU A 262 4.19 -7.60 -29.85
N PRO A 263 3.01 -7.21 -29.31
CA PRO A 263 2.82 -7.11 -27.88
C PRO A 263 3.06 -8.48 -27.22
N ARG A 264 3.79 -8.51 -26.12
CA ARG A 264 3.98 -9.74 -25.32
C ARG A 264 2.75 -10.13 -24.52
N ASP A 265 1.80 -9.26 -24.46
CA ASP A 265 0.62 -9.32 -23.63
C ASP A 265 -0.56 -8.74 -24.43
N THR A 266 -1.61 -9.51 -24.56
CA THR A 266 -2.81 -9.19 -25.33
C THR A 266 -3.90 -8.53 -24.49
N GLY A 267 -3.65 -8.27 -23.21
CA GLY A 267 -4.62 -7.64 -22.33
C GLY A 267 -4.81 -6.15 -22.62
N ASP A 268 -6.04 -5.67 -22.53
CA ASP A 268 -6.40 -4.31 -22.91
C ASP A 268 -6.20 -3.27 -21.80
N SER A 269 -6.48 -3.62 -20.53
CA SER A 269 -6.43 -2.69 -19.41
C SER A 269 -5.14 -2.80 -18.60
N ALA A 270 -4.60 -1.64 -18.16
CA ALA A 270 -3.46 -1.59 -17.26
C ALA A 270 -3.76 -2.17 -15.86
N ALA A 271 -5.02 -2.34 -15.48
CA ALA A 271 -5.42 -2.92 -14.19
C ALA A 271 -4.79 -4.31 -13.95
N ARG A 272 -4.57 -5.09 -15.02
CA ARG A 272 -3.94 -6.43 -14.94
C ARG A 272 -2.51 -6.45 -14.42
N PHE A 273 -1.86 -5.30 -14.33
CA PHE A 273 -0.51 -5.18 -13.78
C PHE A 273 -0.50 -5.15 -12.25
N PHE A 274 -1.66 -4.99 -11.63
CA PHE A 274 -1.81 -4.80 -10.19
C PHE A 274 -2.60 -5.95 -9.57
N TYR A 275 -2.32 -6.22 -8.30
CA TYR A 275 -3.08 -7.22 -7.55
C TYR A 275 -4.52 -6.76 -7.34
N CYS A 276 -5.47 -7.64 -7.60
CA CYS A 276 -6.90 -7.41 -7.40
C CYS A 276 -7.41 -8.21 -6.20
N ALA A 277 -7.77 -7.51 -5.13
CA ALA A 277 -8.37 -8.09 -3.94
C ALA A 277 -9.88 -7.86 -3.96
N LYS A 278 -10.64 -8.77 -4.54
CA LYS A 278 -12.10 -8.64 -4.64
C LYS A 278 -12.76 -8.72 -3.26
N ALA A 279 -13.53 -7.69 -2.91
CA ALA A 279 -14.44 -7.75 -1.77
C ALA A 279 -15.55 -8.77 -2.05
N SER A 280 -15.79 -9.68 -1.13
CA SER A 280 -16.86 -10.66 -1.21
C SER A 280 -17.98 -10.37 -0.22
N LYS A 281 -19.18 -10.86 -0.49
CA LYS A 281 -20.29 -10.77 0.50
C LYS A 281 -19.97 -11.53 1.79
N LYS A 282 -19.07 -12.50 1.74
CA LYS A 282 -18.61 -13.27 2.90
C LYS A 282 -17.72 -12.48 3.85
N ASP A 283 -17.14 -11.38 3.39
CA ASP A 283 -16.34 -10.48 4.23
C ASP A 283 -17.22 -9.73 5.25
N ARG A 284 -18.54 -9.74 5.04
CA ARG A 284 -19.54 -9.22 5.97
C ARG A 284 -20.39 -10.37 6.46
N GLU A 285 -19.98 -11.02 7.52
CA GLU A 285 -20.77 -12.05 8.18
C GLU A 285 -22.09 -11.49 8.75
N GLU A 286 -23.06 -12.38 9.02
CA GLU A 286 -24.31 -12.02 9.69
C GLU A 286 -24.02 -11.27 11.00
N GLY A 287 -24.61 -10.09 11.15
CA GLY A 287 -24.43 -9.25 12.34
C GLY A 287 -23.28 -8.22 12.24
N ASN A 288 -22.46 -8.23 11.21
CA ASN A 288 -21.46 -7.19 11.01
C ASN A 288 -22.08 -5.93 10.41
N THR A 289 -22.31 -4.94 11.26
CA THR A 289 -22.90 -3.64 10.90
C THR A 289 -21.85 -2.58 10.56
N HIS A 290 -20.57 -2.93 10.58
CA HIS A 290 -19.51 -1.98 10.27
C HIS A 290 -19.57 -1.56 8.78
N PRO A 291 -19.59 -0.25 8.46
CA PRO A 291 -19.81 0.22 7.09
C PRO A 291 -18.63 -0.08 6.15
N THR A 292 -17.43 -0.18 6.69
CA THR A 292 -16.18 -0.38 5.94
C THR A 292 -15.42 -1.57 6.49
N VAL A 293 -15.65 -2.74 5.91
CA VAL A 293 -14.89 -3.95 6.23
C VAL A 293 -13.81 -4.14 5.17
N LYS A 294 -12.57 -4.35 5.60
CA LYS A 294 -11.49 -4.65 4.66
C LYS A 294 -11.69 -6.06 4.07
N PRO A 295 -11.50 -6.25 2.75
CA PRO A 295 -11.58 -7.57 2.13
C PRO A 295 -10.60 -8.55 2.78
N THR A 296 -11.06 -9.75 3.10
CA THR A 296 -10.19 -10.81 3.66
C THR A 296 -9.04 -11.15 2.72
N GLU A 297 -9.27 -11.12 1.40
CA GLU A 297 -8.24 -11.32 0.39
C GLU A 297 -7.15 -10.25 0.46
N LEU A 298 -7.52 -8.97 0.67
CA LEU A 298 -6.55 -7.89 0.86
C LEU A 298 -5.70 -8.14 2.11
N MET A 299 -6.36 -8.43 3.24
CA MET A 299 -5.65 -8.67 4.50
C MET A 299 -4.71 -9.87 4.40
N ARG A 300 -5.12 -10.95 3.70
CA ARG A 300 -4.28 -12.12 3.44
C ARG A 300 -3.08 -11.80 2.55
N TYR A 301 -3.27 -10.98 1.53
CA TYR A 301 -2.19 -10.55 0.65
C TYR A 301 -1.12 -9.72 1.38
N LEU A 302 -1.54 -8.94 2.37
CA LEU A 302 -0.64 -8.08 3.16
C LEU A 302 0.11 -8.84 4.29
N CYS A 303 -0.36 -10.03 4.68
CA CYS A 303 0.31 -10.88 5.68
C CYS A 303 1.44 -11.72 5.10
#